data_658fb79324a0d5741d8d70f67b581e20
#
_entry.id   658fb79324a0d5741d8d70f67b581e20
#
_cell.length_a   1.000
_cell.length_b   1.000
_cell.length_c   1.000
_cell.angle_alpha   90.00
_cell.angle_beta   90.00
_cell.angle_gamma   90.00
#
_symmetry.space_group_name_H-M   'P 1'
#
loop_
_entity.id
_entity.type
_entity.pdbx_description
1 polymer ?
#
loop_
_entity_poly.entity_id
_entity_poly.type
_entity_poly.pdbx_seq_one_letter_code
_entity_poly.pdbx_strand_id
1 'polypeptide(L)'
;YREWGIHELLNYSNGYKVKKVTVFPGMMMNLHQHELRAEYWSVVEGTATITIGTETKDYHKYESVFVPIGVKHKVANKTDSNVVIIEVGIGDSILDNDMVKIYGQDSSDNGGNYVRKDNCPIVKLDPAFKDNLWGGTKIRDVYGKKCDYDVIGESWELSAHPDGQSRIAEGYYKGMLFNDYLSIIGKEALGWKCQAQDRFPVLIKFIDAKQALSIQIHPDDEYALENENEYGKNEMWYVLDAEPGAYLYCGLSRASSKEEIEERIKNNTITEILNKIEVKKGDVVMVKAGTIHAIGAGI
;
A
#
# COMPACT_ATOMS: atom_id res chain seq x y z
N TYR A 1 -16.19 0.66 8.62
CA TYR A 1 -17.27 1.03 9.55
C TYR A 1 -17.10 2.47 10.01
N ARG A 2 -18.21 3.21 10.08
CA ARG A 2 -18.34 4.54 10.67
C ARG A 2 -19.44 4.49 11.72
N GLU A 3 -19.49 5.45 12.64
CA GLU A 3 -20.57 5.50 13.63
C GLU A 3 -21.97 5.55 12.98
N TRP A 4 -22.09 6.20 11.85
CA TRP A 4 -23.33 6.37 11.13
C TRP A 4 -23.62 5.26 10.09
N GLY A 5 -22.68 4.33 9.79
CA GLY A 5 -22.91 3.31 8.77
C GLY A 5 -21.66 2.61 8.26
N ILE A 6 -21.78 2.09 7.04
CA ILE A 6 -20.74 1.31 6.36
C ILE A 6 -20.46 1.88 4.97
N HIS A 7 -19.20 2.04 4.62
CA HIS A 7 -18.76 2.22 3.24
C HIS A 7 -18.09 0.93 2.74
N GLU A 8 -18.46 0.49 1.58
CA GLU A 8 -17.83 -0.63 0.85
C GLU A 8 -17.36 -0.10 -0.50
N LEU A 9 -16.05 -0.16 -0.76
CA LEU A 9 -15.51 0.18 -2.08
C LEU A 9 -15.79 -0.98 -3.04
N LEU A 10 -16.58 -0.73 -4.08
CA LEU A 10 -16.96 -1.73 -5.07
C LEU A 10 -16.05 -1.74 -6.28
N ASN A 11 -15.60 -0.55 -6.70
CA ASN A 11 -14.69 -0.38 -7.83
C ASN A 11 -13.89 0.91 -7.68
N TYR A 12 -12.67 0.90 -8.20
CA TYR A 12 -11.75 2.03 -8.18
C TYR A 12 -10.91 2.02 -9.45
N SER A 13 -10.82 3.16 -10.13
CA SER A 13 -9.96 3.36 -11.29
C SER A 13 -9.53 4.82 -11.38
N ASN A 14 -8.63 5.14 -12.31
CA ASN A 14 -8.24 6.50 -12.54
C ASN A 14 -9.45 7.33 -13.02
N GLY A 15 -9.78 8.40 -12.31
CA GLY A 15 -10.87 9.31 -12.62
C GLY A 15 -12.24 8.91 -12.07
N TYR A 16 -12.43 7.72 -11.49
CA TYR A 16 -13.70 7.38 -10.83
C TYR A 16 -13.55 6.34 -9.72
N LYS A 17 -14.51 6.33 -8.79
CA LYS A 17 -14.70 5.29 -7.78
C LYS A 17 -16.19 4.98 -7.58
N VAL A 18 -16.49 3.74 -7.22
CA VAL A 18 -17.85 3.29 -6.90
C VAL A 18 -17.87 2.73 -5.49
N LYS A 19 -18.80 3.23 -4.68
CA LYS A 19 -18.98 2.76 -3.30
C LYS A 19 -20.43 2.32 -3.08
N LYS A 20 -20.61 1.35 -2.19
CA LYS A 20 -21.89 1.08 -1.54
C LYS A 20 -21.84 1.73 -0.15
N VAL A 21 -22.78 2.61 0.12
CA VAL A 21 -22.93 3.34 1.36
C VAL A 21 -24.19 2.86 2.07
N THR A 22 -24.02 2.34 3.29
CA THR A 22 -25.17 1.95 4.14
C THR A 22 -25.24 2.91 5.31
N VAL A 23 -26.35 3.61 5.47
CA VAL A 23 -26.61 4.49 6.61
C VAL A 23 -27.60 3.81 7.56
N PHE A 24 -27.16 3.65 8.81
CA PHE A 24 -27.96 2.98 9.83
C PHE A 24 -29.20 3.82 10.27
N PRO A 25 -30.24 3.17 10.82
CA PRO A 25 -31.43 3.85 11.31
C PRO A 25 -31.09 5.01 12.27
N GLY A 26 -31.70 6.16 12.03
CA GLY A 26 -31.52 7.37 12.86
C GLY A 26 -30.17 8.07 12.72
N MET A 27 -29.28 7.58 11.86
CA MET A 27 -27.92 8.11 11.69
C MET A 27 -27.79 9.04 10.49
N MET A 28 -26.72 9.87 10.48
CA MET A 28 -26.43 10.74 9.37
C MET A 28 -24.92 10.86 9.13
N MET A 29 -24.53 11.10 7.88
CA MET A 29 -23.18 11.50 7.51
C MET A 29 -22.91 12.96 7.92
N ASN A 30 -21.67 13.27 8.24
CA ASN A 30 -21.27 14.66 8.46
C ASN A 30 -21.41 15.47 7.17
N LEU A 31 -21.79 16.74 7.31
CA LEU A 31 -21.81 17.69 6.19
C LEU A 31 -20.38 17.88 5.66
N HIS A 32 -20.18 17.69 4.37
CA HIS A 32 -18.88 17.81 3.72
C HIS A 32 -19.02 18.28 2.26
N GLN A 33 -17.91 18.57 1.62
CA GLN A 33 -17.82 18.88 0.20
C GLN A 33 -16.56 18.25 -0.39
N HIS A 34 -16.55 18.08 -1.72
CA HIS A 34 -15.38 17.66 -2.48
C HIS A 34 -14.93 18.74 -3.43
N GLU A 35 -13.63 19.03 -3.48
CA GLU A 35 -13.08 20.10 -4.31
C GLU A 35 -12.71 19.65 -5.72
N LEU A 36 -12.46 18.36 -5.92
CA LEU A 36 -11.89 17.82 -7.16
C LEU A 36 -12.76 16.75 -7.82
N ARG A 37 -13.90 16.37 -7.20
CA ARG A 37 -14.81 15.37 -7.77
C ARG A 37 -16.27 15.74 -7.59
N ALA A 38 -17.08 15.31 -8.53
CA ALA A 38 -18.54 15.26 -8.43
C ALA A 38 -18.99 13.86 -8.01
N GLU A 39 -20.19 13.73 -7.47
CA GLU A 39 -20.74 12.45 -7.08
C GLU A 39 -22.14 12.24 -7.66
N TYR A 40 -22.44 10.98 -8.04
CA TYR A 40 -23.78 10.52 -8.41
C TYR A 40 -24.22 9.51 -7.37
N TRP A 41 -25.34 9.76 -6.73
CA TRP A 41 -25.91 8.90 -5.71
C TRP A 41 -27.21 8.28 -6.18
N SER A 42 -27.32 6.96 -6.08
CA SER A 42 -28.54 6.21 -6.42
C SER A 42 -29.01 5.44 -5.20
N VAL A 43 -30.23 5.69 -4.74
CA VAL A 43 -30.84 4.98 -3.61
C VAL A 43 -31.30 3.61 -4.08
N VAL A 44 -30.75 2.55 -3.49
CA VAL A 44 -31.10 1.15 -3.84
C VAL A 44 -31.95 0.46 -2.80
N GLU A 45 -31.95 1.02 -1.55
CA GLU A 45 -32.78 0.51 -0.46
C GLU A 45 -33.12 1.64 0.52
N GLY A 46 -34.37 1.64 1.02
CA GLY A 46 -34.82 2.61 2.01
C GLY A 46 -35.20 3.98 1.43
N THR A 47 -35.26 4.99 2.32
CA THR A 47 -35.50 6.40 2.00
C THR A 47 -34.39 7.24 2.59
N ALA A 48 -33.61 7.90 1.72
CA ALA A 48 -32.49 8.75 2.08
C ALA A 48 -32.92 10.22 2.17
N THR A 49 -32.78 10.88 3.31
CA THR A 49 -32.89 12.35 3.41
C THR A 49 -31.55 12.97 3.00
N ILE A 50 -31.47 13.53 1.80
CA ILE A 50 -30.25 14.08 1.23
C ILE A 50 -30.28 15.61 1.26
N THR A 51 -29.21 16.23 1.75
CA THR A 51 -28.98 17.66 1.69
C THR A 51 -27.90 17.97 0.67
N ILE A 52 -28.18 18.88 -0.27
CA ILE A 52 -27.20 19.39 -1.25
C ILE A 52 -27.31 20.93 -1.25
N GLY A 53 -26.22 21.60 -0.90
CA GLY A 53 -26.22 23.04 -0.68
C GLY A 53 -27.18 23.44 0.47
N THR A 54 -28.22 24.15 0.14
CA THR A 54 -29.27 24.57 1.08
C THR A 54 -30.57 23.74 0.96
N GLU A 55 -30.65 22.86 -0.01
CA GLU A 55 -31.84 22.08 -0.29
C GLU A 55 -31.75 20.70 0.36
N THR A 56 -32.83 20.30 1.04
CA THR A 56 -32.96 18.97 1.66
C THR A 56 -34.22 18.31 1.15
N LYS A 57 -34.08 17.08 0.62
CA LYS A 57 -35.17 16.26 0.09
C LYS A 57 -35.01 14.81 0.48
N ASP A 58 -36.14 14.09 0.52
CA ASP A 58 -36.19 12.65 0.62
C ASP A 58 -36.10 12.03 -0.78
N TYR A 59 -35.21 11.04 -0.90
CA TYR A 59 -35.02 10.24 -2.10
C TYR A 59 -35.36 8.78 -1.78
N HIS A 60 -36.22 8.21 -2.58
CA HIS A 60 -36.70 6.82 -2.43
C HIS A 60 -35.89 5.87 -3.30
N LYS A 61 -36.11 4.59 -3.07
CA LYS A 61 -35.53 3.53 -3.90
C LYS A 61 -35.80 3.81 -5.40
N TYR A 62 -34.71 3.66 -6.22
CA TYR A 62 -34.64 3.95 -7.65
C TYR A 62 -34.46 5.44 -8.02
N GLU A 63 -34.45 6.34 -7.06
CA GLU A 63 -34.13 7.73 -7.32
C GLU A 63 -32.64 8.00 -7.22
N SER A 64 -32.19 8.98 -8.00
CA SER A 64 -30.76 9.36 -8.07
C SER A 64 -30.62 10.86 -8.01
N VAL A 65 -29.46 11.31 -7.52
CA VAL A 65 -29.14 12.73 -7.42
C VAL A 65 -27.68 12.96 -7.79
N PHE A 66 -27.42 14.11 -8.38
CA PHE A 66 -26.09 14.59 -8.71
C PHE A 66 -25.62 15.61 -7.67
N VAL A 67 -24.41 15.41 -7.17
CA VAL A 67 -23.71 16.31 -6.24
C VAL A 67 -22.55 16.97 -6.99
N PRO A 68 -22.66 18.29 -7.31
CA PRO A 68 -21.59 18.99 -8.01
C PRO A 68 -20.32 19.16 -7.16
N ILE A 69 -19.20 19.38 -7.83
CA ILE A 69 -17.92 19.76 -7.19
C ILE A 69 -18.12 21.02 -6.34
N GLY A 70 -17.53 21.07 -5.15
CA GLY A 70 -17.56 22.22 -4.23
C GLY A 70 -18.89 22.43 -3.49
N VAL A 71 -19.91 21.61 -3.75
CA VAL A 71 -21.21 21.75 -3.11
C VAL A 71 -21.27 20.91 -1.82
N LYS A 72 -21.66 21.57 -0.72
CA LYS A 72 -21.85 20.94 0.59
C LYS A 72 -23.00 19.93 0.53
N HIS A 73 -22.76 18.74 1.06
CA HIS A 73 -23.78 17.69 1.03
C HIS A 73 -23.66 16.73 2.22
N LYS A 74 -24.78 16.07 2.53
CA LYS A 74 -24.86 14.98 3.51
C LYS A 74 -26.06 14.09 3.22
N VAL A 75 -26.03 12.89 3.77
CA VAL A 75 -27.19 11.99 3.82
C VAL A 75 -27.55 11.66 5.26
N ALA A 76 -28.84 11.65 5.55
CA ALA A 76 -29.41 11.20 6.82
C ALA A 76 -30.41 10.08 6.57
N ASN A 77 -30.43 9.12 7.47
CA ASN A 77 -31.47 8.10 7.54
C ASN A 77 -32.40 8.42 8.72
N LYS A 78 -33.60 8.91 8.41
CA LYS A 78 -34.63 9.23 9.42
C LYS A 78 -35.63 8.09 9.65
N THR A 79 -35.34 6.92 9.05
CA THR A 79 -36.21 5.75 9.15
C THR A 79 -35.66 4.73 10.15
N ASP A 80 -36.39 3.66 10.40
CA ASP A 80 -36.03 2.56 11.30
C ASP A 80 -35.42 1.34 10.57
N SER A 81 -35.15 1.47 9.28
CA SER A 81 -34.47 0.47 8.46
C SER A 81 -33.20 1.07 7.81
N ASN A 82 -32.30 0.22 7.31
CA ASN A 82 -31.11 0.71 6.63
C ASN A 82 -31.46 1.46 5.34
N VAL A 83 -30.68 2.50 5.05
CA VAL A 83 -30.64 3.16 3.74
C VAL A 83 -29.39 2.71 3.02
N VAL A 84 -29.51 2.26 1.78
CA VAL A 84 -28.37 1.86 0.95
C VAL A 84 -28.31 2.72 -0.31
N ILE A 85 -27.14 3.29 -0.57
CA ILE A 85 -26.86 4.15 -1.71
C ILE A 85 -25.67 3.58 -2.48
N ILE A 86 -25.75 3.59 -3.80
CA ILE A 86 -24.57 3.46 -4.67
C ILE A 86 -24.07 4.86 -5.01
N GLU A 87 -22.85 5.15 -4.62
CA GLU A 87 -22.13 6.40 -4.87
C GLU A 87 -21.10 6.19 -5.98
N VAL A 88 -21.16 7.01 -7.01
CA VAL A 88 -20.14 7.07 -8.07
C VAL A 88 -19.47 8.43 -8.01
N GLY A 89 -18.24 8.49 -7.53
CA GLY A 89 -17.41 9.70 -7.57
C GLY A 89 -16.62 9.77 -8.87
N ILE A 90 -16.63 10.93 -9.54
CA ILE A 90 -15.93 11.17 -10.80
C ILE A 90 -15.18 12.50 -10.71
N GLY A 91 -13.91 12.53 -11.07
CA GLY A 91 -13.12 13.77 -11.07
C GLY A 91 -11.62 13.55 -11.25
N ASP A 92 -10.89 14.65 -11.24
CA ASP A 92 -9.43 14.66 -11.40
C ASP A 92 -8.72 14.06 -10.17
N SER A 93 -9.35 14.15 -8.99
CA SER A 93 -8.96 13.41 -7.80
C SER A 93 -10.17 12.71 -7.20
N ILE A 94 -10.05 11.40 -7.05
CA ILE A 94 -11.08 10.54 -6.43
C ILE A 94 -10.66 10.07 -5.03
N LEU A 95 -9.55 10.61 -4.53
CA LEU A 95 -9.01 10.35 -3.20
C LEU A 95 -9.88 11.02 -2.14
N ASP A 96 -9.96 10.43 -0.95
CA ASP A 96 -10.78 11.00 0.15
C ASP A 96 -10.13 12.23 0.81
N ASN A 97 -8.89 12.58 0.43
CA ASN A 97 -8.21 13.80 0.87
C ASN A 97 -8.77 15.09 0.24
N ASP A 98 -9.62 15.00 -0.79
CA ASP A 98 -10.35 16.15 -1.35
C ASP A 98 -11.62 16.49 -0.54
N MET A 99 -11.90 15.71 0.52
CA MET A 99 -13.06 15.93 1.38
C MET A 99 -12.80 17.04 2.41
N VAL A 100 -13.52 18.14 2.30
CA VAL A 100 -13.56 19.21 3.31
C VAL A 100 -14.76 19.01 4.22
N LYS A 101 -14.52 18.65 5.47
CA LYS A 101 -15.57 18.56 6.49
C LYS A 101 -15.97 19.95 6.97
N ILE A 102 -17.27 20.21 7.07
CA ILE A 102 -17.81 21.48 7.47
C ILE A 102 -18.36 21.36 8.89
N TYR A 103 -17.70 22.05 9.83
CA TYR A 103 -18.07 22.07 11.24
C TYR A 103 -18.84 23.34 11.58
N GLY A 104 -20.01 23.17 12.22
CA GLY A 104 -20.75 24.24 12.84
C GLY A 104 -21.89 24.80 12.03
N GLN A 105 -23.08 24.22 12.23
CA GLN A 105 -24.39 24.87 12.34
C GLN A 105 -25.53 23.92 12.78
N ASP A 106 -25.23 22.69 13.24
CA ASP A 106 -26.24 21.90 13.96
C ASP A 106 -25.75 21.63 15.38
N SER A 107 -26.28 22.40 16.32
CA SER A 107 -25.95 22.43 17.76
C SER A 107 -26.58 21.26 18.53
N SER A 108 -26.43 20.04 18.07
CA SER A 108 -26.81 18.82 18.83
C SER A 108 -25.76 17.74 18.84
N ASP A 109 -24.55 18.01 18.35
CA ASP A 109 -23.47 17.04 18.40
C ASP A 109 -22.49 17.41 19.53
N ASN A 110 -22.69 16.76 20.70
CA ASN A 110 -21.70 16.70 21.78
C ASN A 110 -20.48 15.83 21.40
N GLY A 111 -20.15 15.79 20.13
CA GLY A 111 -18.99 15.14 19.58
C GLY A 111 -17.84 16.14 19.47
N GLY A 112 -16.98 16.16 20.50
CA GLY A 112 -15.78 16.99 20.53
C GLY A 112 -14.97 16.91 19.23
N ASN A 113 -14.26 18.00 18.95
CA ASN A 113 -13.22 18.16 17.93
C ASN A 113 -12.18 17.03 17.97
N TYR A 114 -12.51 15.89 17.37
CA TYR A 114 -11.54 14.87 17.06
C TYR A 114 -11.28 14.87 15.55
N VAL A 115 -10.49 15.83 15.08
CA VAL A 115 -9.49 15.46 14.10
C VAL A 115 -8.62 14.45 14.85
N ARG A 116 -8.94 13.15 14.72
CA ARG A 116 -8.04 12.12 15.18
C ARG A 116 -6.80 12.22 14.29
N LYS A 117 -5.81 12.98 14.73
CA LYS A 117 -4.44 12.93 14.22
C LYS A 117 -3.82 11.53 14.37
N ASP A 118 -4.49 10.64 15.07
CA ASP A 118 -4.00 9.34 15.53
C ASP A 118 -4.64 8.14 14.81
N ASN A 119 -5.44 8.36 13.79
CA ASN A 119 -6.06 7.28 13.03
C ASN A 119 -5.32 6.96 11.73
N CYS A 120 -4.06 6.52 11.85
CA CYS A 120 -3.55 5.57 10.89
C CYS A 120 -4.10 4.18 11.31
N PRO A 121 -5.18 3.67 10.70
CA PRO A 121 -5.70 2.38 11.10
C PRO A 121 -4.66 1.33 10.77
N ILE A 122 -4.54 0.30 11.62
CA ILE A 122 -3.79 -0.90 11.27
C ILE A 122 -4.50 -1.51 10.07
N VAL A 123 -3.80 -1.63 8.95
CA VAL A 123 -4.31 -2.25 7.72
C VAL A 123 -3.54 -3.53 7.45
N LYS A 124 -4.25 -4.55 6.97
CA LYS A 124 -3.61 -5.74 6.40
C LYS A 124 -3.32 -5.48 4.93
N LEU A 125 -2.24 -6.07 4.45
CA LEU A 125 -1.83 -5.97 3.06
C LEU A 125 -1.84 -7.34 2.40
N ASP A 126 -2.33 -7.39 1.17
CA ASP A 126 -2.10 -8.48 0.23
C ASP A 126 -0.80 -8.18 -0.51
N PRO A 127 0.15 -9.12 -0.56
CA PRO A 127 1.44 -8.90 -1.18
C PRO A 127 1.38 -8.89 -2.71
N ALA A 128 2.39 -8.30 -3.33
CA ALA A 128 2.69 -8.51 -4.74
C ALA A 128 3.68 -9.66 -4.88
N PHE A 129 3.38 -10.64 -5.74
CA PHE A 129 4.22 -11.80 -5.97
C PHE A 129 5.08 -11.66 -7.22
N LYS A 130 6.26 -12.34 -7.22
CA LYS A 130 7.18 -12.44 -8.36
C LYS A 130 7.51 -13.90 -8.62
N ASP A 131 7.31 -14.33 -9.86
CA ASP A 131 7.53 -15.68 -10.37
C ASP A 131 8.97 -15.88 -10.90
N ASN A 132 9.96 -15.39 -10.17
CA ASN A 132 11.35 -15.51 -10.55
C ASN A 132 11.74 -16.98 -10.76
N LEU A 133 12.47 -17.28 -11.83
CA LEU A 133 12.89 -18.65 -12.20
C LEU A 133 13.73 -19.36 -11.13
N TRP A 134 14.44 -18.61 -10.30
CA TRP A 134 15.22 -19.14 -9.17
C TRP A 134 14.38 -19.44 -7.93
N GLY A 135 13.08 -19.05 -7.94
CA GLY A 135 12.15 -19.21 -6.83
C GLY A 135 11.82 -20.65 -6.51
N GLY A 136 11.26 -20.84 -5.32
CA GLY A 136 10.76 -22.12 -4.83
C GLY A 136 9.25 -22.11 -4.62
N THR A 137 8.81 -22.98 -3.72
CA THR A 137 7.40 -23.11 -3.36
C THR A 137 7.15 -22.87 -1.87
N LYS A 138 8.20 -22.56 -1.07
CA LYS A 138 8.11 -22.40 0.39
C LYS A 138 7.17 -21.26 0.78
N ILE A 139 7.17 -20.15 0.00
CA ILE A 139 6.28 -19.00 0.25
C ILE A 139 4.82 -19.44 0.24
N ARG A 140 4.41 -20.34 -0.65
CA ARG A 140 3.06 -20.92 -0.70
C ARG A 140 2.90 -22.06 0.29
N ASP A 141 3.78 -23.06 0.23
CA ASP A 141 3.57 -24.38 0.86
C ASP A 141 3.88 -24.35 2.36
N VAL A 142 4.83 -23.51 2.81
CA VAL A 142 5.26 -23.39 4.20
C VAL A 142 4.65 -22.15 4.88
N TYR A 143 4.65 -21.01 4.18
CA TYR A 143 4.17 -19.74 4.75
C TYR A 143 2.71 -19.44 4.42
N GLY A 144 2.01 -20.33 3.67
CA GLY A 144 0.57 -20.28 3.45
C GLY A 144 0.11 -19.11 2.59
N LYS A 145 0.99 -18.49 1.80
CA LYS A 145 0.62 -17.40 0.91
C LYS A 145 -0.18 -17.91 -0.29
N LYS A 146 -1.29 -17.25 -0.57
CA LYS A 146 -2.18 -17.62 -1.70
C LYS A 146 -1.70 -16.92 -2.97
N CYS A 147 -1.24 -17.70 -3.93
CA CYS A 147 -0.77 -17.23 -5.23
C CYS A 147 -0.96 -18.32 -6.29
N ASP A 148 -1.29 -17.91 -7.50
CA ASP A 148 -1.52 -18.82 -8.63
C ASP A 148 -0.24 -19.19 -9.41
N TYR A 149 0.93 -18.66 -9.01
CA TYR A 149 2.21 -19.00 -9.63
C TYR A 149 2.71 -20.37 -9.18
N ASP A 150 3.27 -21.13 -10.09
CA ASP A 150 3.89 -22.44 -9.81
C ASP A 150 5.11 -22.32 -8.90
N VAL A 151 5.92 -21.28 -9.15
CA VAL A 151 7.08 -20.90 -8.33
C VAL A 151 6.93 -19.44 -7.88
N ILE A 152 7.41 -19.13 -6.68
CA ILE A 152 7.36 -17.79 -6.12
C ILE A 152 8.76 -17.45 -5.59
N GLY A 153 9.49 -16.59 -6.30
CA GLY A 153 10.80 -16.13 -5.84
C GLY A 153 10.67 -15.07 -4.75
N GLU A 154 9.71 -14.16 -4.90
CA GLU A 154 9.51 -13.08 -3.95
C GLU A 154 8.04 -12.83 -3.66
N SER A 155 7.74 -12.45 -2.40
CA SER A 155 6.46 -11.93 -1.94
C SER A 155 6.68 -10.57 -1.27
N TRP A 156 6.26 -9.51 -1.94
CA TRP A 156 6.44 -8.12 -1.47
C TRP A 156 5.32 -7.75 -0.51
N GLU A 157 5.57 -7.96 0.78
CA GLU A 157 4.60 -7.85 1.86
C GLU A 157 4.19 -6.41 2.15
N LEU A 158 5.15 -5.49 2.12
CA LEU A 158 4.95 -4.06 2.31
C LEU A 158 5.71 -3.33 1.20
N SER A 159 4.99 -2.84 0.22
CA SER A 159 5.59 -2.19 -0.95
C SER A 159 4.68 -1.11 -1.53
N ALA A 160 5.23 0.08 -1.68
CA ALA A 160 4.68 1.16 -2.50
C ALA A 160 5.44 1.31 -3.83
N HIS A 161 6.37 0.39 -4.15
CA HIS A 161 7.21 0.45 -5.35
C HIS A 161 6.38 0.22 -6.61
N PRO A 162 6.56 1.01 -7.69
CA PRO A 162 5.77 0.89 -8.93
C PRO A 162 5.76 -0.52 -9.52
N ASP A 163 6.88 -1.24 -9.44
CA ASP A 163 7.02 -2.58 -10.01
C ASP A 163 6.27 -3.67 -9.25
N GLY A 164 5.76 -3.39 -8.06
CA GLY A 164 5.04 -4.39 -7.28
C GLY A 164 4.48 -3.80 -5.99
N GLN A 165 3.35 -3.13 -6.08
CA GLN A 165 2.69 -2.57 -4.90
C GLN A 165 1.85 -3.63 -4.19
N SER A 166 1.94 -3.63 -2.86
CA SER A 166 0.96 -4.33 -2.02
C SER A 166 -0.42 -3.68 -2.16
N ARG A 167 -1.47 -4.42 -1.82
CA ARG A 167 -2.85 -3.92 -1.82
C ARG A 167 -3.45 -4.02 -0.43
N ILE A 168 -4.39 -3.15 -0.12
CA ILE A 168 -5.16 -3.25 1.12
C ILE A 168 -6.00 -4.52 1.07
N ALA A 169 -5.80 -5.44 2.03
CA ALA A 169 -6.43 -6.76 2.02
C ALA A 169 -7.89 -6.76 2.49
N GLU A 170 -8.26 -5.83 3.38
CA GLU A 170 -9.59 -5.80 4.00
C GLU A 170 -10.03 -4.38 4.36
N GLY A 171 -11.30 -4.24 4.73
CA GLY A 171 -11.88 -2.97 5.15
C GLY A 171 -12.30 -2.08 4.00
N TYR A 172 -12.52 -0.80 4.31
CA TYR A 172 -13.05 0.20 3.37
C TYR A 172 -12.20 0.37 2.10
N TYR A 173 -10.88 0.27 2.23
CA TYR A 173 -9.93 0.46 1.14
C TYR A 173 -9.49 -0.87 0.48
N LYS A 174 -10.20 -1.98 0.71
CA LYS A 174 -9.86 -3.29 0.15
C LYS A 174 -9.60 -3.22 -1.36
N GLY A 175 -8.47 -3.80 -1.80
CA GLY A 175 -8.04 -3.84 -3.21
C GLY A 175 -7.29 -2.59 -3.69
N MET A 176 -7.29 -1.49 -2.91
CA MET A 176 -6.54 -0.28 -3.24
C MET A 176 -5.04 -0.53 -3.20
N LEU A 177 -4.28 0.05 -4.12
CA LEU A 177 -2.83 0.04 -4.09
C LEU A 177 -2.31 0.76 -2.85
N PHE A 178 -1.23 0.26 -2.29
CA PHE A 178 -0.70 0.80 -1.03
C PHE A 178 -0.22 2.25 -1.18
N ASN A 179 0.36 2.63 -2.32
CA ASN A 179 0.77 4.01 -2.55
C ASN A 179 -0.42 4.98 -2.63
N ASP A 180 -1.55 4.54 -3.23
CA ASP A 180 -2.77 5.35 -3.27
C ASP A 180 -3.35 5.52 -1.86
N TYR A 181 -3.32 4.45 -1.06
CA TYR A 181 -3.71 4.51 0.33
C TYR A 181 -2.84 5.48 1.14
N LEU A 182 -1.51 5.46 0.96
CA LEU A 182 -0.59 6.42 1.59
C LEU A 182 -0.92 7.87 1.21
N SER A 183 -1.33 8.11 -0.02
CA SER A 183 -1.75 9.44 -0.47
C SER A 183 -3.01 9.94 0.25
N ILE A 184 -3.91 9.02 0.65
CA ILE A 184 -5.14 9.34 1.41
C ILE A 184 -4.83 9.66 2.87
N ILE A 185 -4.03 8.83 3.53
CA ILE A 185 -3.73 8.99 4.97
C ILE A 185 -2.70 10.09 5.24
N GLY A 186 -1.95 10.49 4.20
CA GLY A 186 -0.96 11.55 4.24
C GLY A 186 0.40 11.14 4.81
N LYS A 187 1.40 11.97 4.58
CA LYS A 187 2.79 11.76 5.03
C LYS A 187 2.93 11.66 6.55
N GLU A 188 1.99 12.19 7.30
CA GLU A 188 1.99 12.11 8.78
C GLU A 188 1.95 10.66 9.29
N ALA A 189 1.33 9.75 8.52
CA ALA A 189 1.29 8.33 8.84
C ALA A 189 2.65 7.62 8.78
N LEU A 190 3.62 8.20 8.08
CA LEU A 190 4.98 7.67 7.98
C LEU A 190 5.83 7.95 9.24
N GLY A 191 5.28 8.74 10.19
CA GLY A 191 6.02 9.21 11.35
C GLY A 191 6.99 10.35 11.02
N TRP A 192 7.37 11.10 12.03
CA TRP A 192 8.11 12.37 11.88
C TRP A 192 9.47 12.24 11.16
N LYS A 193 10.14 11.09 11.28
CA LYS A 193 11.44 10.85 10.63
C LYS A 193 11.36 10.68 9.12
N CYS A 194 10.19 10.28 8.60
CA CYS A 194 10.02 9.95 7.19
C CYS A 194 9.16 10.98 6.43
N GLN A 195 8.65 12.02 7.10
CA GLN A 195 7.80 13.04 6.48
C GLN A 195 8.49 13.85 5.37
N ALA A 196 9.82 14.00 5.46
CA ALA A 196 10.61 14.71 4.45
C ALA A 196 10.86 13.88 3.19
N GLN A 197 10.56 12.58 3.19
CA GLN A 197 10.78 11.72 2.03
C GLN A 197 9.65 11.84 1.01
N ASP A 198 10.00 11.83 -0.27
CA ASP A 198 9.03 11.93 -1.36
C ASP A 198 8.33 10.62 -1.64
N ARG A 199 8.97 9.49 -1.32
CA ARG A 199 8.46 8.14 -1.50
C ARG A 199 8.42 7.39 -0.19
N PHE A 200 7.59 6.36 -0.12
CA PHE A 200 7.58 5.43 1.01
C PHE A 200 8.92 4.69 1.09
N PRO A 201 9.65 4.76 2.23
CA PRO A 201 11.08 4.45 2.27
C PRO A 201 11.42 2.98 2.51
N VAL A 202 10.43 2.10 2.66
CA VAL A 202 10.64 0.71 3.09
C VAL A 202 9.96 -0.26 2.13
N LEU A 203 10.70 -1.32 1.76
CA LEU A 203 10.18 -2.51 1.10
C LEU A 203 10.45 -3.71 2.01
N ILE A 204 9.42 -4.46 2.38
CA ILE A 204 9.55 -5.72 3.11
C ILE A 204 9.11 -6.84 2.21
N LYS A 205 9.97 -7.86 2.02
CA LYS A 205 9.66 -9.00 1.18
C LYS A 205 10.16 -10.31 1.77
N PHE A 206 9.47 -11.40 1.46
CA PHE A 206 10.00 -12.75 1.57
C PHE A 206 10.72 -13.11 0.27
N ILE A 207 11.81 -13.85 0.41
CA ILE A 207 12.57 -14.43 -0.70
C ILE A 207 12.66 -15.93 -0.45
N ASP A 208 12.30 -16.73 -1.45
CA ASP A 208 12.51 -18.18 -1.46
C ASP A 208 13.53 -18.52 -2.55
N ALA A 209 14.79 -18.55 -2.15
CA ALA A 209 15.92 -18.81 -3.04
C ALA A 209 16.17 -20.32 -3.21
N LYS A 210 15.34 -21.00 -3.97
CA LYS A 210 15.61 -22.42 -4.35
C LYS A 210 16.89 -22.57 -5.15
N GLN A 211 17.22 -21.58 -5.97
CA GLN A 211 18.50 -21.46 -6.68
C GLN A 211 19.17 -20.14 -6.26
N ALA A 212 20.48 -20.03 -6.49
CA ALA A 212 21.20 -18.81 -6.18
C ALA A 212 20.73 -17.64 -7.05
N LEU A 213 20.58 -16.48 -6.43
CA LEU A 213 20.29 -15.22 -7.09
C LEU A 213 21.53 -14.67 -7.80
N SER A 214 21.31 -13.72 -8.70
CA SER A 214 22.40 -12.99 -9.36
C SER A 214 23.24 -12.21 -8.35
N ILE A 215 24.52 -12.05 -8.65
CA ILE A 215 25.42 -11.15 -7.91
C ILE A 215 25.11 -9.72 -8.32
N GLN A 216 24.92 -8.84 -7.34
CA GLN A 216 24.47 -7.46 -7.58
C GLN A 216 25.12 -6.48 -6.62
N ILE A 217 25.05 -5.21 -6.95
CA ILE A 217 25.40 -4.06 -6.11
C ILE A 217 24.26 -3.07 -6.21
N HIS A 218 23.80 -2.56 -5.08
CA HIS A 218 22.88 -1.44 -5.06
C HIS A 218 23.66 -0.16 -4.77
N PRO A 219 23.41 0.93 -5.53
CA PRO A 219 24.07 2.22 -5.30
C PRO A 219 23.57 2.90 -4.02
N ASP A 220 24.27 3.94 -3.59
CA ASP A 220 23.76 4.91 -2.61
C ASP A 220 22.82 5.93 -3.26
N ASP A 221 22.19 6.80 -2.43
CA ASP A 221 21.24 7.80 -2.92
C ASP A 221 21.86 8.79 -3.89
N GLU A 222 23.12 9.19 -3.67
CA GLU A 222 23.82 10.18 -4.51
C GLU A 222 23.97 9.65 -5.95
N TYR A 223 24.53 8.45 -6.09
CA TYR A 223 24.69 7.82 -7.39
C TYR A 223 23.37 7.47 -8.06
N ALA A 224 22.43 6.90 -7.30
CA ALA A 224 21.15 6.42 -7.84
C ALA A 224 20.27 7.56 -8.35
N LEU A 225 20.20 8.69 -7.62
CA LEU A 225 19.41 9.85 -8.03
C LEU A 225 20.01 10.52 -9.28
N GLU A 226 21.33 10.56 -9.39
CA GLU A 226 22.01 11.17 -10.55
C GLU A 226 21.90 10.32 -11.81
N ASN A 227 22.04 8.99 -11.70
CA ASN A 227 22.24 8.12 -12.86
C ASN A 227 21.00 7.27 -13.22
N GLU A 228 20.13 6.97 -12.25
CA GLU A 228 19.02 6.02 -12.43
C GLU A 228 17.64 6.63 -12.11
N ASN A 229 17.60 7.87 -11.61
CA ASN A 229 16.37 8.52 -11.13
C ASN A 229 15.63 7.69 -10.08
N GLU A 230 16.36 6.95 -9.25
CA GLU A 230 15.88 6.12 -8.15
C GLU A 230 16.65 6.45 -6.87
N TYR A 231 16.13 5.99 -5.72
CA TYR A 231 16.89 6.06 -4.47
C TYR A 231 17.85 4.90 -4.36
N GLY A 232 18.95 5.13 -3.65
CA GLY A 232 19.88 4.09 -3.25
C GLY A 232 19.20 3.05 -2.35
N LYS A 233 19.88 1.90 -2.17
CA LYS A 233 19.26 0.78 -1.47
C LYS A 233 20.20 0.17 -0.46
N ASN A 234 19.85 0.31 0.83
CA ASN A 234 20.41 -0.50 1.90
C ASN A 234 19.45 -1.68 2.17
N GLU A 235 20.00 -2.85 2.46
CA GLU A 235 19.21 -4.04 2.77
C GLU A 235 19.55 -4.60 4.15
N MET A 236 18.60 -5.29 4.73
CA MET A 236 18.79 -6.13 5.89
C MET A 236 18.09 -7.47 5.65
N TRP A 237 18.83 -8.55 5.75
CA TRP A 237 18.29 -9.89 5.60
C TRP A 237 18.16 -10.56 6.96
N TYR A 238 16.99 -11.15 7.22
CA TYR A 238 16.75 -12.04 8.34
C TYR A 238 16.47 -13.43 7.78
N VAL A 239 17.28 -14.41 8.14
CA VAL A 239 17.17 -15.78 7.63
C VAL A 239 16.06 -16.51 8.38
N LEU A 240 14.93 -16.75 7.71
CA LEU A 240 13.78 -17.48 8.25
C LEU A 240 14.01 -18.98 8.28
N ASP A 241 14.70 -19.49 7.24
CA ASP A 241 15.04 -20.89 7.06
C ASP A 241 16.27 -20.99 6.16
N ALA A 242 17.10 -22.02 6.36
CA ALA A 242 18.28 -22.27 5.55
C ALA A 242 18.58 -23.77 5.51
N GLU A 243 18.86 -24.30 4.32
CA GLU A 243 19.33 -25.66 4.14
C GLU A 243 20.78 -25.82 4.66
N PRO A 244 21.20 -27.03 5.06
CA PRO A 244 22.58 -27.23 5.48
C PRO A 244 23.58 -26.84 4.40
N GLY A 245 24.53 -25.94 4.75
CA GLY A 245 25.52 -25.41 3.81
C GLY A 245 25.03 -24.22 2.96
N ALA A 246 23.81 -23.72 3.18
CA ALA A 246 23.34 -22.50 2.53
C ALA A 246 24.21 -21.30 2.94
N TYR A 247 24.38 -20.36 2.01
CA TYR A 247 25.31 -19.26 2.19
C TYR A 247 24.85 -17.99 1.48
N LEU A 248 25.41 -16.88 1.93
CA LEU A 248 25.29 -15.59 1.28
C LEU A 248 26.69 -15.13 0.82
N TYR A 249 26.71 -14.33 -0.22
CA TYR A 249 27.87 -13.48 -0.50
C TYR A 249 27.60 -12.08 0.01
N CYS A 250 28.52 -11.48 0.77
CA CYS A 250 28.41 -10.12 1.27
C CYS A 250 29.80 -9.47 1.37
N GLY A 251 30.10 -8.59 0.41
CA GLY A 251 31.39 -7.94 0.27
C GLY A 251 32.48 -8.81 -0.35
N LEU A 252 33.70 -8.30 -0.35
CA LEU A 252 34.89 -9.00 -0.81
C LEU A 252 35.59 -9.71 0.36
N SER A 253 36.20 -10.87 0.10
CA SER A 253 36.97 -11.61 1.10
C SER A 253 38.35 -10.98 1.39
N ARG A 254 38.83 -10.12 0.49
CA ARG A 254 40.06 -9.36 0.58
C ARG A 254 39.99 -8.07 -0.21
N ALA A 255 40.92 -7.16 0.03
CA ALA A 255 41.07 -5.98 -0.81
C ALA A 255 41.38 -6.41 -2.26
N SER A 256 40.73 -5.78 -3.21
CA SER A 256 40.90 -5.99 -4.64
C SER A 256 40.82 -4.67 -5.39
N SER A 257 41.56 -4.54 -6.48
CA SER A 257 41.50 -3.35 -7.32
C SER A 257 40.31 -3.38 -8.25
N LYS A 258 39.94 -2.24 -8.81
CA LYS A 258 38.87 -2.13 -9.79
C LYS A 258 39.15 -3.01 -11.01
N GLU A 259 40.38 -3.00 -11.48
CA GLU A 259 40.85 -3.76 -12.64
C GLU A 259 40.71 -5.27 -12.41
N GLU A 260 41.06 -5.75 -11.20
CA GLU A 260 40.87 -7.14 -10.82
C GLU A 260 39.41 -7.53 -10.81
N ILE A 261 38.54 -6.68 -10.22
CA ILE A 261 37.07 -6.93 -10.19
C ILE A 261 36.51 -7.02 -11.61
N GLU A 262 36.89 -6.06 -12.49
CA GLU A 262 36.44 -6.06 -13.88
C GLU A 262 36.89 -7.30 -14.63
N GLU A 263 38.15 -7.74 -14.44
CA GLU A 263 38.68 -8.96 -15.07
C GLU A 263 37.92 -10.21 -14.60
N ARG A 264 37.68 -10.32 -13.29
CA ARG A 264 36.94 -11.45 -12.71
C ARG A 264 35.48 -11.52 -13.14
N ILE A 265 34.82 -10.37 -13.32
CA ILE A 265 33.47 -10.31 -13.89
C ILE A 265 33.51 -10.83 -15.35
N LYS A 266 34.44 -10.33 -16.17
CA LYS A 266 34.58 -10.77 -17.57
C LYS A 266 34.86 -12.27 -17.70
N ASN A 267 35.62 -12.84 -16.77
CA ASN A 267 36.01 -14.25 -16.77
C ASN A 267 35.03 -15.15 -15.98
N ASN A 268 33.93 -14.62 -15.43
CA ASN A 268 32.98 -15.32 -14.56
C ASN A 268 33.63 -15.97 -13.32
N THR A 269 34.68 -15.34 -12.77
CA THR A 269 35.42 -15.82 -11.59
C THR A 269 35.26 -14.90 -10.37
N ILE A 270 34.32 -13.95 -10.40
CA ILE A 270 34.12 -12.97 -9.33
C ILE A 270 33.86 -13.63 -7.98
N THR A 271 33.20 -14.81 -7.96
CA THR A 271 32.90 -15.57 -6.74
C THR A 271 34.13 -16.00 -5.96
N GLU A 272 35.31 -16.09 -6.59
CA GLU A 272 36.56 -16.49 -5.92
C GLU A 272 37.08 -15.44 -4.94
N ILE A 273 36.64 -14.18 -5.10
CA ILE A 273 37.03 -13.08 -4.22
C ILE A 273 35.86 -12.52 -3.40
N LEU A 274 34.65 -13.10 -3.52
CA LEU A 274 33.55 -12.72 -2.66
C LEU A 274 33.68 -13.33 -1.26
N ASN A 275 33.23 -12.58 -0.25
CA ASN A 275 33.12 -13.07 1.11
C ASN A 275 31.89 -13.98 1.24
N LYS A 276 32.11 -15.27 1.33
CA LYS A 276 31.08 -16.31 1.50
C LYS A 276 30.80 -16.49 2.98
N ILE A 277 29.54 -16.32 3.37
CA ILE A 277 29.06 -16.43 4.76
C ILE A 277 28.05 -17.57 4.81
N GLU A 278 28.39 -18.67 5.49
CA GLU A 278 27.39 -19.71 5.79
C GLU A 278 26.35 -19.15 6.77
N VAL A 279 25.07 -19.47 6.53
CA VAL A 279 23.97 -18.92 7.33
C VAL A 279 23.06 -20.01 7.82
N LYS A 280 22.39 -19.71 8.93
CA LYS A 280 21.35 -20.55 9.55
C LYS A 280 20.15 -19.68 9.94
N LYS A 281 19.04 -20.33 10.21
CA LYS A 281 17.83 -19.70 10.73
C LYS A 281 18.16 -18.78 11.92
N GLY A 282 17.66 -17.54 11.87
CA GLY A 282 17.83 -16.50 12.86
C GLY A 282 19.00 -15.55 12.62
N ASP A 283 19.86 -15.84 11.65
CA ASP A 283 20.96 -14.93 11.32
C ASP A 283 20.43 -13.63 10.67
N VAL A 284 21.15 -12.54 10.92
CA VAL A 284 20.86 -11.20 10.38
C VAL A 284 22.10 -10.69 9.65
N VAL A 285 21.93 -10.24 8.42
CA VAL A 285 23.01 -9.65 7.62
C VAL A 285 22.59 -8.28 7.11
N MET A 286 23.43 -7.27 7.39
CA MET A 286 23.28 -5.92 6.84
C MET A 286 24.07 -5.77 5.56
N VAL A 287 23.42 -5.33 4.50
CA VAL A 287 24.01 -5.05 3.19
C VAL A 287 23.88 -3.55 2.92
N LYS A 288 24.97 -2.84 3.12
CA LYS A 288 25.01 -1.41 2.82
C LYS A 288 25.08 -1.16 1.32
N ALA A 289 24.53 -0.05 0.88
CA ALA A 289 24.74 0.43 -0.48
C ALA A 289 26.22 0.39 -0.85
N GLY A 290 26.54 0.05 -2.11
CA GLY A 290 27.92 -0.16 -2.57
C GLY A 290 28.53 -1.53 -2.22
N THR A 291 27.83 -2.40 -1.49
CA THR A 291 28.33 -3.73 -1.16
C THR A 291 27.92 -4.75 -2.22
N ILE A 292 28.89 -5.44 -2.82
CA ILE A 292 28.62 -6.58 -3.72
C ILE A 292 28.04 -7.74 -2.91
N HIS A 293 26.92 -8.34 -3.38
CA HIS A 293 26.22 -9.35 -2.60
C HIS A 293 25.40 -10.31 -3.49
N ALA A 294 25.09 -11.47 -2.94
CA ALA A 294 24.13 -12.41 -3.53
C ALA A 294 23.58 -13.34 -2.44
N ILE A 295 22.35 -13.82 -2.66
CA ILE A 295 21.74 -14.89 -1.86
C ILE A 295 22.04 -16.22 -2.57
N GLY A 296 22.64 -17.16 -1.86
CA GLY A 296 22.87 -18.51 -2.32
C GLY A 296 21.59 -19.36 -2.34
N ALA A 297 21.67 -20.56 -2.88
CA ALA A 297 20.55 -21.48 -2.90
C ALA A 297 20.21 -22.01 -1.50
N GLY A 298 18.94 -22.35 -1.28
CA GLY A 298 18.46 -23.03 -0.09
C GLY A 298 18.10 -22.10 1.09
N ILE A 299 17.87 -20.84 0.83
CA ILE A 299 17.50 -19.84 1.85
C ILE A 299 16.05 -19.41 1.67
#